data_d8805c30a7400bbcdb3ee56f0de21bef
#
_entry.id   d8805c30a7400bbcdb3ee56f0de21bef
#
_cell.length_a   1.000
_cell.length_b   1.000
_cell.length_c   1.000
_cell.angle_alpha   90.00
_cell.angle_beta   90.00
_cell.angle_gamma   90.00
#
_symmetry.space_group_name_H-M   'P 1'
#
loop_
_entity.id
_entity.type
_entity.pdbx_description
1 polymer ?
#
loop_
_entity_poly.entity_id
_entity_poly.type
_entity_poly.pdbx_seq_one_letter_code
_entity_poly.pdbx_strand_id
1 'polypeptide(L)'
;MQEDYYRKLWWNIILTTLGFSVIPLFVLGLVIYLQYSESYQAKITESLKTLVENRVGAIDLFFDERISKLTTLANTNPLEKLREEDYLNRVFNVIQARSKSFIDLGVIDSEGNHLAYVGPYYNILKGVNYKNEEWFNAVMGSGIYISDIFMGFRKYPHFIIAVLVREKNNIWILRATINSDIIENIVHAAQLGKKGDAFIINRNNILQTTPRFSGELLSTPKAPNFSAVTGLTVEEMDYQWETNLYAANVIKSKKWVLVIKENPKEQLTPLLRARYITLMICGAGVLVIIIGAVFSTRAMMKELVQMERKKAVSEDLAMQSTKMAALGKMAAGIAHEINNPLAVIGEKAGWLKDLLHEEDLAQSPNFQEFADTVNKIELHVNRAKKVTHRLLGFARRMEPVHEKVDLNTILHDTIGFLENEARYRNIDIQADFDEELPQTTSDSAQLQQVFLNILNNAIDAIGKDGEIIVKTKLLPKINSLGVEIIDNGPGIPKEMLDKIFDPFFTTKEVGKGTGLGLSISYSIIDKLGGKMMVASEEGQGTTFTIYLPIR
;
A
#
# COMPACT_ATOMS: atom_id res chain seq x y z
N MET A 1 -28.39 13.73 3.06
CA MET A 1 -27.79 14.17 1.78
C MET A 1 -26.25 14.18 1.84
N GLN A 2 -25.60 14.77 2.85
CA GLN A 2 -24.13 14.78 3.02
C GLN A 2 -23.54 13.38 3.26
N GLU A 3 -24.12 12.55 4.11
CA GLU A 3 -23.61 11.18 4.37
C GLU A 3 -23.62 10.30 3.12
N ASP A 4 -24.65 10.42 2.26
CA ASP A 4 -24.72 9.68 0.99
C ASP A 4 -23.67 10.15 -0.02
N TYR A 5 -23.37 11.45 -0.03
CA TYR A 5 -22.29 12.01 -0.88
C TYR A 5 -20.94 11.44 -0.47
N TYR A 6 -20.59 11.48 0.82
CA TYR A 6 -19.31 10.96 1.30
C TYR A 6 -19.17 9.46 1.12
N ARG A 7 -20.26 8.69 1.27
CA ARG A 7 -20.27 7.25 1.01
C ARG A 7 -20.02 6.95 -0.46
N LYS A 8 -20.63 7.68 -1.39
CA LYS A 8 -20.37 7.55 -2.83
C LYS A 8 -18.94 7.94 -3.20
N LEU A 9 -18.44 9.04 -2.65
CA LEU A 9 -17.07 9.50 -2.88
C LEU A 9 -16.06 8.47 -2.39
N TRP A 10 -16.26 7.90 -1.20
CA TRP A 10 -15.44 6.84 -0.62
C TRP A 10 -15.37 5.61 -1.53
N TRP A 11 -16.51 5.13 -2.02
CA TRP A 11 -16.55 4.00 -2.94
C TRP A 11 -15.89 4.29 -4.27
N ASN A 12 -16.10 5.47 -4.84
CA ASN A 12 -15.46 5.87 -6.09
C ASN A 12 -13.93 5.91 -5.97
N ILE A 13 -13.40 6.48 -4.89
CA ILE A 13 -11.94 6.53 -4.65
C ILE A 13 -11.38 5.12 -4.51
N ILE A 14 -12.03 4.25 -3.74
CA ILE A 14 -11.57 2.86 -3.58
C ILE A 14 -11.62 2.10 -4.90
N LEU A 15 -12.72 2.16 -5.64
CA LEU A 15 -12.88 1.43 -6.90
C LEU A 15 -11.87 1.90 -7.95
N THR A 16 -11.64 3.21 -8.08
CA THR A 16 -10.63 3.73 -9.00
C THR A 16 -9.23 3.33 -8.58
N THR A 17 -8.87 3.46 -7.30
CA THR A 17 -7.55 3.06 -6.80
C THR A 17 -7.31 1.56 -6.99
N LEU A 18 -8.29 0.71 -6.68
CA LEU A 18 -8.21 -0.73 -6.90
C LEU A 18 -8.12 -1.07 -8.39
N GLY A 19 -8.90 -0.42 -9.25
CA GLY A 19 -8.86 -0.63 -10.69
C GLY A 19 -7.48 -0.33 -11.27
N PHE A 20 -6.92 0.82 -10.98
CA PHE A 20 -5.59 1.22 -11.46
C PHE A 20 -4.45 0.39 -10.89
N SER A 21 -4.59 -0.19 -9.71
CA SER A 21 -3.53 -0.99 -9.08
C SER A 21 -3.63 -2.48 -9.39
N VAL A 22 -4.83 -3.06 -9.38
CA VAL A 22 -5.03 -4.52 -9.51
C VAL A 22 -5.04 -4.97 -10.98
N ILE A 23 -5.65 -4.17 -11.89
CA ILE A 23 -5.75 -4.56 -13.31
C ILE A 23 -4.35 -4.71 -13.95
N PRO A 24 -3.41 -3.74 -13.84
CA PRO A 24 -2.07 -3.90 -14.39
C PRO A 24 -1.31 -5.08 -13.78
N LEU A 25 -1.46 -5.32 -12.47
CA LEU A 25 -0.84 -6.47 -11.79
C LEU A 25 -1.35 -7.80 -12.35
N PHE A 26 -2.66 -7.90 -12.58
CA PHE A 26 -3.28 -9.10 -13.16
C PHE A 26 -2.82 -9.32 -14.60
N VAL A 27 -2.81 -8.26 -15.43
CA VAL A 27 -2.35 -8.33 -16.83
C VAL A 27 -0.89 -8.75 -16.89
N LEU A 28 -0.03 -8.15 -16.06
CA LEU A 28 1.39 -8.51 -15.98
C LEU A 28 1.58 -9.97 -15.56
N GLY A 29 0.85 -10.42 -14.53
CA GLY A 29 0.89 -11.81 -14.08
C GLY A 29 0.43 -12.80 -15.17
N LEU A 30 -0.59 -12.47 -15.93
CA LEU A 30 -1.06 -13.27 -17.05
C LEU A 30 -0.02 -13.36 -18.17
N VAL A 31 0.56 -12.23 -18.57
CA VAL A 31 1.60 -12.19 -19.62
C VAL A 31 2.82 -13.01 -19.21
N ILE A 32 3.31 -12.85 -17.98
CA ILE A 32 4.44 -13.63 -17.45
C ILE A 32 4.11 -15.12 -17.45
N TYR A 33 2.89 -15.50 -17.03
CA TYR A 33 2.46 -16.90 -17.01
C TYR A 33 2.44 -17.52 -18.43
N LEU A 34 1.88 -16.83 -19.41
CA LEU A 34 1.82 -17.31 -20.79
C LEU A 34 3.23 -17.45 -21.37
N GLN A 35 4.07 -16.45 -21.24
CA GLN A 35 5.47 -16.47 -21.74
C GLN A 35 6.30 -17.57 -21.06
N TYR A 36 6.15 -17.73 -19.75
CA TYR A 36 6.87 -18.77 -19.02
C TYR A 36 6.42 -20.18 -19.41
N SER A 37 5.11 -20.39 -19.61
CA SER A 37 4.54 -21.67 -20.04
C SER A 37 5.08 -22.10 -21.40
N GLU A 38 5.10 -21.19 -22.37
CA GLU A 38 5.62 -21.44 -23.71
C GLU A 38 7.14 -21.72 -23.69
N SER A 39 7.90 -20.91 -23.00
CA SER A 39 9.35 -21.09 -22.85
C SER A 39 9.69 -22.41 -22.17
N TYR A 40 8.90 -22.84 -21.21
CA TYR A 40 9.14 -24.09 -20.48
C TYR A 40 8.86 -25.31 -21.35
N GLN A 41 7.79 -25.32 -22.14
CA GLN A 41 7.51 -26.40 -23.11
C GLN A 41 8.61 -26.51 -24.17
N ALA A 42 9.05 -25.38 -24.71
CA ALA A 42 10.17 -25.36 -25.66
C ALA A 42 11.46 -25.95 -25.05
N LYS A 43 11.73 -25.62 -23.77
CA LYS A 43 12.89 -26.14 -23.05
C LYS A 43 12.83 -27.67 -22.84
N ILE A 44 11.65 -28.23 -22.50
CA ILE A 44 11.48 -29.68 -22.34
C ILE A 44 11.75 -30.35 -23.69
N THR A 45 11.17 -29.87 -24.77
CA THR A 45 11.34 -30.41 -26.11
C THR A 45 12.82 -30.40 -26.52
N GLU A 46 13.51 -29.29 -26.33
CA GLU A 46 14.94 -29.15 -26.66
C GLU A 46 15.84 -30.04 -25.79
N SER A 47 15.52 -30.19 -24.51
CA SER A 47 16.22 -31.10 -23.59
C SER A 47 16.09 -32.56 -24.03
N LEU A 48 14.87 -32.98 -24.40
CA LEU A 48 14.62 -34.31 -24.91
C LEU A 48 15.35 -34.59 -26.23
N LYS A 49 15.34 -33.63 -27.13
CA LYS A 49 16.06 -33.70 -28.41
C LYS A 49 17.55 -33.92 -28.17
N THR A 50 18.15 -33.08 -27.35
CA THR A 50 19.56 -33.19 -26.99
C THR A 50 19.88 -34.55 -26.31
N LEU A 51 18.98 -35.03 -25.44
CA LEU A 51 19.14 -36.31 -24.77
C LEU A 51 19.15 -37.47 -25.77
N VAL A 52 18.19 -37.52 -26.70
CA VAL A 52 18.12 -38.57 -27.73
C VAL A 52 19.32 -38.54 -28.64
N GLU A 53 19.73 -37.36 -29.10
CA GLU A 53 20.92 -37.21 -29.95
C GLU A 53 22.20 -37.71 -29.26
N ASN A 54 22.39 -37.32 -28.00
CA ASN A 54 23.57 -37.75 -27.22
C ASN A 54 23.59 -39.26 -27.01
N ARG A 55 22.43 -39.88 -26.75
CA ARG A 55 22.33 -41.34 -26.54
C ARG A 55 22.53 -42.09 -27.84
N VAL A 56 21.94 -41.65 -28.93
CA VAL A 56 22.18 -42.22 -30.26
C VAL A 56 23.68 -42.13 -30.62
N GLY A 57 24.30 -40.96 -30.43
CA GLY A 57 25.73 -40.80 -30.64
C GLY A 57 26.61 -41.76 -29.81
N ALA A 58 26.24 -41.97 -28.52
CA ALA A 58 26.94 -42.92 -27.67
C ALA A 58 26.80 -44.37 -28.16
N ILE A 59 25.61 -44.77 -28.64
CA ILE A 59 25.38 -46.11 -29.19
C ILE A 59 26.11 -46.29 -30.55
N ASP A 60 26.05 -45.28 -31.43
CA ASP A 60 26.82 -45.34 -32.70
C ASP A 60 28.31 -45.48 -32.42
N LEU A 61 28.88 -44.67 -31.52
CA LEU A 61 30.27 -44.77 -31.13
C LEU A 61 30.62 -46.14 -30.57
N PHE A 62 29.73 -46.73 -29.76
CA PHE A 62 29.86 -48.07 -29.24
C PHE A 62 29.99 -49.12 -30.37
N PHE A 63 29.12 -49.06 -31.38
CA PHE A 63 29.18 -49.95 -32.53
C PHE A 63 30.44 -49.74 -33.35
N ASP A 64 30.78 -48.49 -33.71
CA ASP A 64 31.94 -48.16 -34.51
C ASP A 64 33.26 -48.66 -33.88
N GLU A 65 33.38 -48.49 -32.55
CA GLU A 65 34.54 -48.98 -31.81
C GLU A 65 34.65 -50.52 -31.88
N ARG A 66 33.52 -51.31 -31.77
CA ARG A 66 33.52 -52.78 -31.81
C ARG A 66 33.82 -53.28 -33.23
N ILE A 67 33.21 -52.66 -34.21
CA ILE A 67 33.48 -52.97 -35.61
C ILE A 67 34.98 -52.73 -35.94
N SER A 68 35.50 -51.56 -35.53
CA SER A 68 36.91 -51.23 -35.75
C SER A 68 37.88 -52.23 -35.11
N LYS A 69 37.58 -52.63 -33.84
CA LYS A 69 38.38 -53.62 -33.14
C LYS A 69 38.35 -54.97 -33.85
N LEU A 70 37.16 -55.46 -34.22
CA LEU A 70 37.03 -56.73 -34.95
C LEU A 70 37.70 -56.70 -36.32
N THR A 71 37.51 -55.61 -37.07
CA THR A 71 38.11 -55.41 -38.38
C THR A 71 39.65 -55.36 -38.30
N THR A 72 40.16 -54.61 -37.30
CA THR A 72 41.60 -54.57 -37.06
C THR A 72 42.13 -55.96 -36.70
N LEU A 73 41.47 -56.69 -35.79
CA LEU A 73 41.88 -58.00 -35.39
C LEU A 73 41.88 -58.99 -36.57
N ALA A 74 40.83 -58.95 -37.40
CA ALA A 74 40.70 -59.80 -38.58
C ALA A 74 41.77 -59.53 -39.64
N ASN A 75 42.19 -58.28 -39.83
CA ASN A 75 43.17 -57.88 -40.84
C ASN A 75 44.62 -58.00 -40.35
N THR A 76 44.87 -58.02 -39.04
CA THR A 76 46.23 -58.08 -38.50
C THR A 76 46.67 -59.50 -38.11
N ASN A 77 45.75 -60.47 -38.03
CA ASN A 77 46.05 -61.86 -37.66
C ASN A 77 45.70 -62.80 -38.82
N PRO A 78 46.64 -63.57 -39.35
CA PRO A 78 46.40 -64.53 -40.42
C PRO A 78 45.41 -65.62 -39.97
N LEU A 79 44.56 -66.11 -40.90
CA LEU A 79 43.59 -67.16 -40.65
C LEU A 79 44.25 -68.41 -40.04
N GLU A 80 45.44 -68.81 -40.52
CA GLU A 80 46.18 -69.96 -40.04
C GLU A 80 46.45 -69.90 -38.53
N LYS A 81 46.77 -68.71 -37.97
CA LYS A 81 46.98 -68.53 -36.53
C LYS A 81 45.67 -68.46 -35.76
N LEU A 82 44.63 -67.83 -36.33
CA LEU A 82 43.34 -67.70 -35.69
C LEU A 82 42.57 -69.04 -35.59
N ARG A 83 42.92 -70.06 -36.41
CA ARG A 83 42.40 -71.43 -36.31
C ARG A 83 42.91 -72.16 -35.07
N GLU A 84 44.09 -71.73 -34.52
CA GLU A 84 44.59 -72.31 -33.28
C GLU A 84 43.82 -71.73 -32.07
N GLU A 85 43.09 -72.63 -31.36
CA GLU A 85 42.24 -72.19 -30.24
C GLU A 85 43.05 -71.46 -29.17
N ASP A 86 44.28 -71.89 -28.86
CA ASP A 86 45.15 -71.22 -27.90
C ASP A 86 45.58 -69.83 -28.31
N TYR A 87 45.81 -69.62 -29.63
CA TYR A 87 46.10 -68.28 -30.13
C TYR A 87 44.88 -67.41 -30.09
N LEU A 88 43.71 -67.89 -30.55
CA LEU A 88 42.47 -67.15 -30.51
C LEU A 88 42.10 -66.79 -29.07
N ASN A 89 42.33 -67.68 -28.10
CA ASN A 89 42.10 -67.41 -26.69
C ASN A 89 43.01 -66.29 -26.15
N ARG A 90 44.30 -66.27 -26.50
CA ARG A 90 45.21 -65.16 -26.14
C ARG A 90 44.70 -63.82 -26.70
N VAL A 91 44.36 -63.80 -27.97
CA VAL A 91 43.82 -62.60 -28.63
C VAL A 91 42.52 -62.14 -27.96
N PHE A 92 41.60 -63.05 -27.67
CA PHE A 92 40.36 -62.76 -26.97
C PHE A 92 40.60 -62.16 -25.59
N ASN A 93 41.51 -62.74 -24.79
CA ASN A 93 41.86 -62.24 -23.47
C ASN A 93 42.43 -60.81 -23.51
N VAL A 94 43.25 -60.48 -24.52
CA VAL A 94 43.78 -59.11 -24.70
C VAL A 94 42.64 -58.10 -24.98
N ILE A 95 41.68 -58.50 -25.81
CA ILE A 95 40.52 -57.63 -26.11
C ILE A 95 39.62 -57.47 -24.89
N GLN A 96 39.35 -58.60 -24.21
CA GLN A 96 38.47 -58.62 -23.05
C GLN A 96 39.05 -57.85 -21.86
N ALA A 97 40.35 -57.88 -21.65
CA ALA A 97 41.05 -57.11 -20.62
C ALA A 97 40.83 -55.60 -20.75
N ARG A 98 40.64 -55.10 -21.98
CA ARG A 98 40.38 -53.67 -22.28
C ARG A 98 38.90 -53.35 -22.45
N SER A 99 38.03 -54.33 -22.76
CA SER A 99 36.62 -54.14 -23.00
C SER A 99 35.82 -55.44 -22.70
N LYS A 100 35.11 -55.43 -21.59
CA LYS A 100 34.27 -56.57 -21.17
C LYS A 100 33.01 -56.78 -22.03
N SER A 101 32.93 -56.14 -23.20
CA SER A 101 31.76 -56.18 -24.06
C SER A 101 31.69 -57.44 -24.95
N PHE A 102 32.78 -58.11 -25.21
CA PHE A 102 32.83 -59.30 -26.02
C PHE A 102 32.56 -60.54 -25.14
N ILE A 103 31.52 -61.34 -25.50
CA ILE A 103 31.22 -62.59 -24.79
C ILE A 103 32.03 -63.75 -25.36
N ASP A 104 32.13 -63.81 -26.68
CA ASP A 104 32.89 -64.84 -27.40
C ASP A 104 33.39 -64.35 -28.77
N LEU A 105 34.33 -65.07 -29.35
CA LEU A 105 34.79 -64.94 -30.71
C LEU A 105 34.71 -66.32 -31.43
N GLY A 106 34.31 -66.28 -32.68
CA GLY A 106 34.28 -67.45 -33.56
C GLY A 106 34.88 -67.11 -34.93
N VAL A 107 35.70 -67.98 -35.40
CA VAL A 107 36.22 -67.99 -36.79
C VAL A 107 35.42 -69.00 -37.57
N ILE A 108 34.78 -68.55 -38.67
CA ILE A 108 33.82 -69.36 -39.44
C ILE A 108 34.22 -69.35 -40.91
N ASP A 109 34.19 -70.50 -41.57
CA ASP A 109 34.50 -70.66 -42.99
C ASP A 109 33.36 -70.19 -43.92
N SER A 110 33.60 -70.20 -45.23
CA SER A 110 32.61 -69.86 -46.24
C SER A 110 31.43 -70.85 -46.34
N GLU A 111 31.55 -72.01 -45.75
CA GLU A 111 30.47 -73.02 -45.66
C GLU A 111 29.70 -72.94 -44.35
N GLY A 112 30.01 -71.98 -43.44
CA GLY A 112 29.33 -71.74 -42.18
C GLY A 112 29.79 -72.62 -41.03
N ASN A 113 30.91 -73.37 -41.15
CA ASN A 113 31.47 -74.19 -40.08
C ASN A 113 32.42 -73.40 -39.18
N HIS A 114 32.42 -73.70 -37.90
CA HIS A 114 33.46 -73.16 -36.99
C HIS A 114 34.84 -73.71 -37.32
N LEU A 115 35.76 -72.82 -37.56
CA LEU A 115 37.20 -73.17 -37.65
C LEU A 115 37.89 -73.06 -36.29
N ALA A 116 37.51 -72.14 -35.46
CA ALA A 116 37.91 -71.97 -34.08
C ALA A 116 36.86 -71.19 -33.29
N TYR A 117 36.82 -71.43 -31.99
CA TYR A 117 35.90 -70.73 -31.09
C TYR A 117 36.55 -70.48 -29.72
N VAL A 118 36.29 -69.32 -29.14
CA VAL A 118 36.61 -69.03 -27.74
C VAL A 118 35.44 -68.34 -27.08
N GLY A 119 35.08 -68.81 -25.87
CA GLY A 119 34.00 -68.27 -25.08
C GLY A 119 33.31 -69.35 -24.23
N PRO A 120 32.32 -68.95 -23.41
CA PRO A 120 31.69 -69.82 -22.44
C PRO A 120 30.75 -70.88 -23.04
N TYR A 121 30.39 -70.80 -24.34
CA TYR A 121 29.41 -71.68 -24.95
C TYR A 121 30.02 -72.72 -25.91
N TYR A 122 31.27 -73.07 -25.70
CA TYR A 122 32.02 -74.00 -26.56
C TYR A 122 31.26 -75.30 -26.84
N ASN A 123 30.78 -75.96 -25.80
CA ASN A 123 30.08 -77.24 -25.95
C ASN A 123 28.76 -77.16 -26.74
N ILE A 124 28.09 -76.03 -26.74
CA ILE A 124 26.81 -75.80 -27.41
C ILE A 124 27.05 -75.46 -28.92
N LEU A 125 28.11 -74.72 -29.20
CA LEU A 125 28.39 -74.14 -30.49
C LEU A 125 29.35 -74.96 -31.36
N LYS A 126 30.09 -75.88 -30.72
CA LYS A 126 30.98 -76.83 -31.45
C LYS A 126 30.14 -77.73 -32.36
N GLY A 127 30.38 -77.59 -33.67
CA GLY A 127 29.64 -78.36 -34.66
C GLY A 127 28.37 -77.68 -35.21
N VAL A 128 28.06 -76.46 -34.75
CA VAL A 128 26.96 -75.65 -35.36
C VAL A 128 27.40 -75.13 -36.70
N ASN A 129 26.59 -75.32 -37.75
CA ASN A 129 26.76 -74.73 -39.05
C ASN A 129 25.82 -73.53 -39.18
N TYR A 130 26.33 -72.38 -39.64
CA TYR A 130 25.62 -71.12 -39.72
C TYR A 130 25.14 -70.78 -41.16
N LYS A 131 25.31 -71.66 -42.15
CA LYS A 131 25.00 -71.36 -43.53
C LYS A 131 23.58 -70.91 -43.79
N ASN A 132 22.65 -71.41 -42.98
CA ASN A 132 21.21 -71.06 -43.06
C ASN A 132 20.80 -69.89 -42.17
N GLU A 133 21.71 -69.35 -41.36
CA GLU A 133 21.41 -68.22 -40.50
C GLU A 133 21.36 -66.91 -41.30
N GLU A 134 20.36 -66.08 -40.99
CA GLU A 134 20.15 -64.78 -41.69
C GLU A 134 21.41 -63.89 -41.64
N TRP A 135 22.02 -63.80 -40.45
CA TRP A 135 23.21 -62.97 -40.24
C TRP A 135 24.43 -63.43 -41.09
N PHE A 136 24.56 -64.75 -41.32
CA PHE A 136 25.65 -65.28 -42.12
C PHE A 136 25.50 -64.87 -43.57
N ASN A 137 24.31 -64.99 -44.14
CA ASN A 137 24.02 -64.57 -45.51
C ASN A 137 24.18 -63.06 -45.66
N ALA A 138 23.76 -62.29 -44.64
CA ALA A 138 23.87 -60.83 -44.66
C ALA A 138 25.33 -60.35 -44.62
N VAL A 139 26.23 -60.96 -43.80
CA VAL A 139 27.65 -60.57 -43.79
C VAL A 139 28.36 -60.95 -45.05
N MET A 140 28.04 -62.10 -45.66
CA MET A 140 28.60 -62.52 -46.94
C MET A 140 28.32 -61.47 -48.07
N GLY A 141 27.17 -60.83 -48.03
CA GLY A 141 26.80 -59.77 -48.98
C GLY A 141 27.35 -58.38 -48.63
N SER A 142 27.36 -57.99 -47.34
CA SER A 142 27.67 -56.62 -46.90
C SER A 142 29.12 -56.41 -46.41
N GLY A 143 29.85 -57.49 -46.13
CA GLY A 143 31.19 -57.45 -45.58
C GLY A 143 31.24 -57.22 -44.06
N ILE A 144 30.39 -56.40 -43.52
CA ILE A 144 30.22 -56.17 -42.07
C ILE A 144 28.75 -56.22 -41.78
N TYR A 145 28.38 -56.92 -40.71
CA TYR A 145 26.99 -57.06 -40.29
C TYR A 145 26.83 -57.01 -38.76
N ILE A 146 25.87 -56.29 -38.33
CA ILE A 146 25.40 -56.27 -36.95
C ILE A 146 23.98 -56.90 -36.94
N SER A 147 23.78 -57.98 -36.17
CA SER A 147 22.46 -58.61 -36.11
C SER A 147 21.48 -57.80 -35.25
N ASP A 148 20.20 -58.06 -35.38
CA ASP A 148 19.23 -57.74 -34.37
C ASP A 148 19.46 -58.64 -33.13
N ILE A 149 18.87 -58.28 -32.01
CA ILE A 149 18.88 -59.16 -30.83
C ILE A 149 18.02 -60.40 -31.12
N PHE A 150 18.52 -61.55 -30.80
CA PHE A 150 17.86 -62.81 -31.00
C PHE A 150 18.29 -63.87 -29.95
N MET A 151 17.53 -64.92 -29.77
CA MET A 151 17.81 -65.96 -28.76
C MET A 151 18.91 -66.91 -29.20
N GLY A 152 18.96 -67.27 -30.48
CA GLY A 152 19.92 -68.19 -31.08
C GLY A 152 20.05 -69.52 -30.38
N PHE A 153 21.09 -70.28 -30.69
CA PHE A 153 21.39 -71.61 -30.12
C PHE A 153 21.68 -71.54 -28.63
N ARG A 154 22.07 -70.36 -28.08
CA ARG A 154 22.39 -70.14 -26.66
C ARG A 154 21.18 -70.03 -25.76
N LYS A 155 19.97 -69.84 -26.36
CA LYS A 155 18.70 -69.55 -25.66
C LYS A 155 18.80 -68.33 -24.69
N TYR A 156 19.63 -67.40 -25.06
CA TYR A 156 19.88 -66.15 -24.33
C TYR A 156 19.88 -64.98 -25.31
N PRO A 157 19.23 -63.88 -25.00
CA PRO A 157 19.21 -62.69 -25.88
C PRO A 157 20.61 -62.12 -26.08
N HIS A 158 21.06 -62.02 -27.35
CA HIS A 158 22.35 -61.44 -27.70
C HIS A 158 22.31 -60.93 -29.13
N PHE A 159 23.24 -60.10 -29.50
CA PHE A 159 23.48 -59.73 -30.87
C PHE A 159 24.95 -60.06 -31.23
N ILE A 160 25.20 -60.12 -32.50
CA ILE A 160 26.54 -60.40 -33.04
C ILE A 160 26.99 -59.29 -33.96
N ILE A 161 28.33 -59.09 -33.99
CA ILE A 161 29.01 -58.33 -35.00
C ILE A 161 29.89 -59.33 -35.78
N ALA A 162 29.71 -59.34 -37.11
CA ALA A 162 30.44 -60.23 -38.00
C ALA A 162 31.16 -59.40 -39.07
N VAL A 163 32.43 -59.77 -39.33
CA VAL A 163 33.29 -59.13 -40.31
C VAL A 163 33.79 -60.19 -41.28
N LEU A 164 33.51 -59.99 -42.55
CA LEU A 164 33.96 -60.82 -43.66
C LEU A 164 35.42 -60.47 -44.02
N VAL A 165 36.25 -61.47 -44.09
CA VAL A 165 37.66 -61.31 -44.49
C VAL A 165 37.91 -62.10 -45.76
N ARG A 166 38.60 -61.49 -46.69
CA ARG A 166 39.07 -62.08 -47.93
C ARG A 166 40.60 -62.09 -47.94
N GLU A 167 41.16 -63.26 -47.70
CA GLU A 167 42.63 -63.41 -47.63
C GLU A 167 43.09 -64.40 -48.75
N LYS A 168 43.82 -63.91 -49.75
CA LYS A 168 44.24 -64.67 -50.90
C LYS A 168 43.12 -65.47 -51.57
N ASN A 169 43.02 -66.78 -51.36
CA ASN A 169 41.94 -67.68 -51.81
C ASN A 169 40.93 -68.08 -50.78
N ASN A 170 41.06 -67.59 -49.54
CA ASN A 170 40.20 -67.96 -48.41
C ASN A 170 39.20 -66.84 -48.12
N ILE A 171 37.94 -67.19 -47.95
CA ILE A 171 36.88 -66.35 -47.45
C ILE A 171 36.45 -66.89 -46.10
N TRP A 172 36.51 -66.04 -45.08
CA TRP A 172 36.15 -66.44 -43.74
C TRP A 172 35.51 -65.27 -43.00
N ILE A 173 34.81 -65.52 -41.88
CA ILE A 173 34.11 -64.53 -41.05
C ILE A 173 34.70 -64.58 -39.66
N LEU A 174 35.08 -63.40 -39.14
CA LEU A 174 35.26 -63.23 -37.71
C LEU A 174 33.98 -62.72 -37.07
N ARG A 175 33.39 -63.52 -36.22
CA ARG A 175 32.15 -63.22 -35.52
C ARG A 175 32.44 -62.98 -34.04
N ALA A 176 31.85 -61.94 -33.45
CA ALA A 176 31.81 -61.69 -32.03
C ALA A 176 30.40 -61.64 -31.51
N THR A 177 30.16 -62.23 -30.36
CA THR A 177 28.94 -62.01 -29.60
C THR A 177 29.20 -60.84 -28.65
N ILE A 178 28.28 -59.90 -28.65
CA ILE A 178 28.36 -58.69 -27.83
C ILE A 178 27.36 -58.74 -26.71
N ASN A 179 27.80 -58.32 -25.52
CA ASN A 179 26.94 -58.18 -24.36
C ASN A 179 25.95 -57.00 -24.58
N SER A 180 24.65 -57.29 -24.60
CA SER A 180 23.57 -56.30 -24.78
C SER A 180 23.39 -55.38 -23.57
N ASP A 181 23.84 -55.78 -22.38
CA ASP A 181 23.66 -55.01 -21.13
C ASP A 181 24.25 -53.61 -21.24
N ILE A 182 25.31 -53.44 -22.04
CA ILE A 182 25.94 -52.13 -22.24
C ILE A 182 25.00 -51.17 -23.00
N ILE A 183 24.33 -51.66 -24.02
CA ILE A 183 23.33 -50.88 -24.74
C ILE A 183 22.11 -50.61 -23.85
N GLU A 184 21.65 -51.63 -23.10
CA GLU A 184 20.58 -51.47 -22.13
C GLU A 184 20.90 -50.38 -21.12
N ASN A 185 22.12 -50.35 -20.56
CA ASN A 185 22.55 -49.32 -19.60
C ASN A 185 22.56 -47.92 -20.23
N ILE A 186 22.98 -47.78 -21.48
CA ILE A 186 22.96 -46.48 -22.19
C ILE A 186 21.51 -46.01 -22.37
N VAL A 187 20.59 -46.92 -22.71
CA VAL A 187 19.18 -46.63 -22.92
C VAL A 187 18.49 -46.34 -21.57
N HIS A 188 18.71 -47.17 -20.55
CA HIS A 188 18.13 -46.96 -19.21
C HIS A 188 18.55 -45.62 -18.61
N ALA A 189 19.78 -45.19 -18.85
CA ALA A 189 20.24 -43.87 -18.41
C ALA A 189 19.57 -42.69 -19.13
N ALA A 190 18.75 -42.95 -20.16
CA ALA A 190 17.90 -41.98 -20.83
C ALA A 190 16.47 -41.92 -20.25
N GLN A 191 16.12 -42.84 -19.33
CA GLN A 191 14.80 -42.84 -18.72
C GLN A 191 14.68 -41.71 -17.70
N LEU A 192 13.82 -40.75 -18.00
CA LEU A 192 13.56 -39.55 -17.19
C LEU A 192 12.33 -39.74 -16.32
N GLY A 193 12.41 -39.23 -15.08
CA GLY A 193 11.27 -39.24 -14.16
C GLY A 193 10.82 -40.64 -13.72
N LYS A 194 9.66 -40.72 -13.09
CA LYS A 194 9.07 -41.99 -12.59
C LYS A 194 8.26 -42.73 -13.64
N LYS A 195 7.65 -41.99 -14.59
CA LYS A 195 6.80 -42.52 -15.67
C LYS A 195 7.47 -42.49 -17.04
N GLY A 196 8.68 -41.97 -17.12
CA GLY A 196 9.48 -41.99 -18.33
C GLY A 196 9.96 -43.39 -18.70
N ASP A 197 10.07 -43.64 -20.01
CA ASP A 197 10.53 -44.90 -20.57
C ASP A 197 11.52 -44.63 -21.71
N ALA A 198 12.42 -45.55 -21.97
CA ALA A 198 13.34 -45.49 -23.09
C ALA A 198 13.60 -46.89 -23.61
N PHE A 199 13.57 -47.07 -24.91
CA PHE A 199 13.78 -48.35 -25.54
C PHE A 199 14.26 -48.21 -26.99
N ILE A 200 14.84 -49.32 -27.52
CA ILE A 200 15.25 -49.41 -28.92
C ILE A 200 14.33 -50.37 -29.65
N ILE A 201 13.93 -50.01 -30.83
CA ILE A 201 13.19 -50.91 -31.75
C ILE A 201 13.96 -51.09 -33.05
N ASN A 202 13.75 -52.24 -33.71
CA ASN A 202 14.17 -52.44 -35.09
C ASN A 202 13.14 -51.92 -36.11
N ARG A 203 13.44 -52.09 -37.40
CA ARG A 203 12.55 -51.66 -38.49
C ARG A 203 11.24 -52.46 -38.59
N ASN A 204 11.16 -53.62 -37.90
CA ASN A 204 9.94 -54.43 -37.81
C ASN A 204 9.09 -54.07 -36.56
N ASN A 205 9.45 -52.98 -35.87
CA ASN A 205 8.82 -52.57 -34.61
C ASN A 205 8.93 -53.59 -33.49
N ILE A 206 10.07 -54.30 -33.41
CA ILE A 206 10.40 -55.27 -32.35
C ILE A 206 11.41 -54.65 -31.39
N LEU A 207 11.12 -54.78 -30.10
CA LEU A 207 11.98 -54.31 -29.00
C LEU A 207 13.36 -54.99 -29.01
N GLN A 208 14.40 -54.15 -29.01
CA GLN A 208 15.81 -54.56 -28.95
C GLN A 208 16.44 -54.28 -27.58
N THR A 209 15.76 -53.62 -26.67
CA THR A 209 16.11 -53.43 -25.28
C THR A 209 14.88 -53.60 -24.39
N THR A 210 15.07 -53.86 -23.13
CA THR A 210 13.98 -54.05 -22.17
C THR A 210 13.47 -52.68 -21.70
N PRO A 211 12.26 -52.26 -22.09
CA PRO A 211 11.66 -51.02 -21.61
C PRO A 211 11.21 -51.14 -20.16
N ARG A 212 11.00 -50.01 -19.46
CA ARG A 212 10.47 -50.02 -18.09
C ARG A 212 8.98 -50.38 -18.05
N PHE A 213 8.19 -49.88 -19.05
CA PHE A 213 6.72 -50.01 -19.06
C PHE A 213 6.17 -50.47 -20.42
N SER A 214 6.91 -50.25 -21.51
CA SER A 214 6.37 -50.36 -22.86
C SER A 214 6.41 -51.78 -23.45
N GLY A 215 6.67 -52.83 -22.67
CA GLY A 215 6.63 -54.22 -23.15
C GLY A 215 7.79 -55.07 -22.67
N GLU A 216 7.99 -56.20 -23.34
CA GLU A 216 9.07 -57.16 -23.05
C GLU A 216 10.04 -57.23 -24.23
N LEU A 217 11.30 -57.59 -23.95
CA LEU A 217 12.31 -57.76 -24.99
C LEU A 217 11.82 -58.73 -26.08
N LEU A 218 12.11 -58.43 -27.33
CA LEU A 218 11.69 -59.17 -28.56
C LEU A 218 10.19 -59.18 -28.81
N SER A 219 9.40 -58.36 -28.11
CA SER A 219 7.98 -58.15 -28.39
C SER A 219 7.73 -56.80 -29.09
N THR A 220 6.50 -56.59 -29.56
CA THR A 220 6.07 -55.30 -30.08
C THR A 220 5.84 -54.33 -28.91
N PRO A 221 6.39 -53.10 -28.95
CA PRO A 221 6.23 -52.14 -27.89
C PRO A 221 4.76 -51.68 -27.72
N LYS A 222 4.37 -51.46 -26.46
CA LYS A 222 3.10 -50.79 -26.11
C LYS A 222 3.27 -49.27 -26.22
N ALA A 223 3.55 -48.81 -27.43
CA ALA A 223 3.80 -47.42 -27.77
C ALA A 223 3.43 -47.15 -29.22
N PRO A 224 3.29 -45.90 -29.68
CA PRO A 224 3.15 -45.59 -31.09
C PRO A 224 4.29 -46.18 -31.93
N ASN A 225 4.04 -46.45 -33.20
CA ASN A 225 5.03 -47.08 -34.06
C ASN A 225 6.02 -46.05 -34.63
N PHE A 226 7.29 -46.18 -34.24
CA PHE A 226 8.42 -45.33 -34.70
C PHE A 226 9.34 -46.01 -35.72
N SER A 227 8.98 -47.21 -36.22
CA SER A 227 9.86 -47.97 -37.13
C SER A 227 10.16 -47.26 -38.46
N ALA A 228 9.31 -46.34 -38.88
CA ALA A 228 9.46 -45.57 -40.13
C ALA A 228 10.31 -44.27 -39.94
N VAL A 229 10.68 -43.92 -38.73
CA VAL A 229 11.47 -42.70 -38.45
C VAL A 229 12.81 -42.78 -39.14
N THR A 230 13.19 -41.67 -39.81
CA THR A 230 14.45 -41.58 -40.58
C THR A 230 15.47 -40.60 -39.99
N GLY A 231 15.05 -39.80 -39.05
CA GLY A 231 15.86 -38.81 -38.35
C GLY A 231 15.29 -38.46 -36.99
N LEU A 232 15.79 -37.39 -36.37
CA LEU A 232 15.29 -36.92 -35.10
C LEU A 232 13.88 -36.36 -35.21
N THR A 233 12.93 -36.91 -34.45
CA THR A 233 11.58 -36.38 -34.28
C THR A 233 11.25 -36.23 -32.81
N VAL A 234 10.51 -35.17 -32.45
CA VAL A 234 9.97 -34.97 -31.12
C VAL A 234 8.52 -34.57 -31.28
N GLU A 235 7.61 -35.43 -30.85
CA GLU A 235 6.17 -35.26 -31.09
C GLU A 235 5.40 -35.61 -29.81
N GLU A 236 4.32 -34.85 -29.57
CA GLU A 236 3.35 -35.16 -28.53
C GLU A 236 2.30 -36.10 -29.13
N MET A 237 2.13 -37.26 -28.53
CA MET A 237 1.21 -38.27 -29.04
C MET A 237 0.34 -38.83 -27.91
N ASP A 238 -0.94 -39.05 -28.25
CA ASP A 238 -1.87 -39.74 -27.37
C ASP A 238 -1.78 -41.25 -27.60
N TYR A 239 -1.51 -41.99 -26.55
CA TYR A 239 -1.52 -43.44 -26.56
C TYR A 239 -2.17 -43.99 -25.30
N GLN A 240 -3.20 -44.83 -25.44
CA GLN A 240 -3.95 -45.44 -24.33
C GLN A 240 -4.46 -44.43 -23.30
N TRP A 241 -5.05 -43.30 -23.76
CA TRP A 241 -5.63 -42.23 -22.94
C TRP A 241 -4.61 -41.39 -22.16
N GLU A 242 -3.32 -41.57 -22.42
CA GLU A 242 -2.24 -40.72 -21.86
C GLU A 242 -1.55 -39.95 -22.99
N THR A 243 -1.48 -38.64 -22.84
CA THR A 243 -0.69 -37.77 -23.70
C THR A 243 0.76 -37.78 -23.19
N ASN A 244 1.70 -38.23 -24.04
CA ASN A 244 3.11 -38.25 -23.71
C ASN A 244 3.94 -37.64 -24.83
N LEU A 245 5.10 -37.11 -24.46
CA LEU A 245 6.08 -36.58 -25.41
C LEU A 245 7.04 -37.71 -25.78
N TYR A 246 7.15 -38.00 -27.06
CA TYR A 246 8.04 -39.01 -27.60
C TYR A 246 9.15 -38.34 -28.41
N ALA A 247 10.39 -38.69 -28.11
CA ALA A 247 11.54 -38.33 -28.93
C ALA A 247 12.13 -39.60 -29.54
N ALA A 248 12.29 -39.60 -30.85
CA ALA A 248 12.83 -40.75 -31.56
C ALA A 248 13.93 -40.31 -32.52
N ASN A 249 15.01 -41.10 -32.61
CA ASN A 249 16.05 -40.90 -33.61
C ASN A 249 16.69 -42.22 -34.04
N VAL A 250 17.24 -42.23 -35.25
CA VAL A 250 17.84 -43.41 -35.87
C VAL A 250 19.30 -43.58 -35.45
N ILE A 251 19.65 -44.80 -35.02
CA ILE A 251 20.99 -45.27 -34.80
C ILE A 251 21.60 -45.64 -36.18
N LYS A 252 22.57 -44.84 -36.65
CA LYS A 252 23.09 -44.92 -38.03
C LYS A 252 23.72 -46.27 -38.33
N SER A 253 24.52 -46.78 -37.38
CA SER A 253 25.28 -48.03 -37.55
C SER A 253 24.39 -49.25 -37.78
N LYS A 254 23.16 -49.27 -37.26
CA LYS A 254 22.28 -50.47 -37.35
C LYS A 254 20.89 -50.16 -37.93
N LYS A 255 20.51 -48.87 -38.12
CA LYS A 255 19.18 -48.43 -38.51
C LYS A 255 18.09 -48.76 -37.46
N TRP A 256 18.46 -49.04 -36.23
CA TRP A 256 17.53 -49.14 -35.08
C TRP A 256 17.03 -47.71 -34.74
N VAL A 257 15.94 -47.64 -34.03
CA VAL A 257 15.37 -46.38 -33.57
C VAL A 257 15.35 -46.37 -32.03
N LEU A 258 16.06 -45.41 -31.48
CA LEU A 258 15.94 -45.10 -30.04
C LEU A 258 14.70 -44.24 -29.85
N VAL A 259 13.83 -44.64 -28.93
CA VAL A 259 12.60 -43.95 -28.55
C VAL A 259 12.70 -43.62 -27.06
N ILE A 260 12.51 -42.36 -26.71
CA ILE A 260 12.40 -41.89 -25.32
C ILE A 260 11.00 -41.35 -25.15
N LYS A 261 10.26 -41.91 -24.17
CA LYS A 261 8.94 -41.44 -23.74
C LYS A 261 9.07 -40.64 -22.49
N GLU A 262 8.44 -39.47 -22.45
CA GLU A 262 8.36 -38.61 -21.27
C GLU A 262 6.92 -38.17 -21.00
N ASN A 263 6.56 -38.11 -19.71
CA ASN A 263 5.26 -37.58 -19.32
C ASN A 263 5.40 -36.08 -18.99
N PRO A 264 4.81 -35.17 -19.82
CA PRO A 264 4.95 -33.73 -19.61
C PRO A 264 4.44 -33.28 -18.24
N LYS A 265 3.43 -33.99 -17.69
CA LYS A 265 2.83 -33.63 -16.39
C LYS A 265 3.79 -33.84 -15.21
N GLU A 266 4.73 -34.78 -15.29
CA GLU A 266 5.73 -34.97 -14.23
C GLU A 266 6.74 -33.82 -14.19
N GLN A 267 7.14 -33.33 -15.33
CA GLN A 267 8.06 -32.17 -15.42
C GLN A 267 7.36 -30.85 -15.07
N LEU A 268 6.02 -30.78 -15.22
CA LEU A 268 5.23 -29.62 -14.83
C LEU A 268 5.12 -29.44 -13.30
N THR A 269 5.52 -30.42 -12.49
CA THR A 269 5.45 -30.31 -11.01
C THR A 269 6.18 -29.08 -10.45
N PRO A 270 7.41 -28.72 -10.88
CA PRO A 270 8.07 -27.48 -10.48
C PRO A 270 7.32 -26.23 -10.96
N LEU A 271 6.74 -26.29 -12.14
CA LEU A 271 5.93 -25.22 -12.73
C LEU A 271 4.63 -25.00 -11.96
N LEU A 272 3.97 -26.06 -11.54
CA LEU A 272 2.79 -26.00 -10.67
C LEU A 272 3.12 -25.38 -9.32
N ARG A 273 4.26 -25.75 -8.71
CA ARG A 273 4.73 -25.14 -7.47
C ARG A 273 5.03 -23.65 -7.66
N ALA A 274 5.74 -23.27 -8.71
CA ALA A 274 5.98 -21.87 -9.05
C ALA A 274 4.67 -21.10 -9.26
N ARG A 275 3.68 -21.69 -9.95
CA ARG A 275 2.34 -21.11 -10.13
C ARG A 275 1.64 -20.84 -8.79
N TYR A 276 1.66 -21.79 -7.85
CA TYR A 276 1.08 -21.59 -6.53
C TYR A 276 1.78 -20.48 -5.75
N ILE A 277 3.10 -20.43 -5.79
CA ILE A 277 3.87 -19.36 -5.16
C ILE A 277 3.54 -18.00 -5.78
N THR A 278 3.49 -17.91 -7.10
CA THR A 278 3.11 -16.67 -7.81
C THR A 278 1.69 -16.24 -7.45
N LEU A 279 0.73 -17.15 -7.42
CA LEU A 279 -0.65 -16.84 -7.00
C LEU A 279 -0.72 -16.37 -5.54
N MET A 280 0.04 -16.96 -4.64
CA MET A 280 0.12 -16.51 -3.25
C MET A 280 0.73 -15.11 -3.13
N ILE A 281 1.82 -14.83 -3.86
CA ILE A 281 2.46 -13.51 -3.87
C ILE A 281 1.51 -12.45 -4.45
N CYS A 282 0.86 -12.75 -5.59
CA CYS A 282 -0.13 -11.86 -6.18
C CYS A 282 -1.33 -11.63 -5.24
N GLY A 283 -1.84 -12.69 -4.61
CA GLY A 283 -2.92 -12.60 -3.64
C GLY A 283 -2.55 -11.75 -2.42
N ALA A 284 -1.35 -11.95 -1.87
CA ALA A 284 -0.82 -11.14 -0.78
C ALA A 284 -0.65 -9.67 -1.21
N GLY A 285 -0.12 -9.43 -2.42
CA GLY A 285 0.00 -8.09 -3.00
C GLY A 285 -1.35 -7.38 -3.15
N VAL A 286 -2.35 -8.06 -3.67
CA VAL A 286 -3.73 -7.52 -3.78
C VAL A 286 -4.30 -7.21 -2.40
N LEU A 287 -4.09 -8.06 -1.40
CA LEU A 287 -4.54 -7.82 -0.02
C LEU A 287 -3.90 -6.55 0.56
N VAL A 288 -2.58 -6.37 0.37
CA VAL A 288 -1.86 -5.16 0.81
C VAL A 288 -2.40 -3.91 0.12
N ILE A 289 -2.68 -3.99 -1.20
CA ILE A 289 -3.27 -2.88 -1.97
C ILE A 289 -4.66 -2.53 -1.41
N ILE A 290 -5.51 -3.52 -1.13
CA ILE A 290 -6.85 -3.31 -0.56
C ILE A 290 -6.75 -2.62 0.81
N ILE A 291 -5.90 -3.14 1.71
CA ILE A 291 -5.69 -2.57 3.05
C ILE A 291 -5.18 -1.12 2.92
N GLY A 292 -4.17 -0.89 2.08
CA GLY A 292 -3.60 0.43 1.83
C GLY A 292 -4.63 1.43 1.26
N ALA A 293 -5.44 1.00 0.29
CA ALA A 293 -6.50 1.81 -0.31
C ALA A 293 -7.57 2.20 0.73
N VAL A 294 -8.02 1.23 1.54
CA VAL A 294 -9.01 1.50 2.60
C VAL A 294 -8.45 2.44 3.67
N PHE A 295 -7.21 2.21 4.10
CA PHE A 295 -6.57 3.05 5.13
C PHE A 295 -6.34 4.48 4.62
N SER A 296 -5.77 4.63 3.42
CA SER A 296 -5.51 5.93 2.79
C SER A 296 -6.81 6.71 2.55
N THR A 297 -7.85 6.04 2.02
CA THR A 297 -9.15 6.67 1.78
C THR A 297 -9.80 7.11 3.10
N ARG A 298 -9.72 6.31 4.18
CA ARG A 298 -10.23 6.69 5.51
C ARG A 298 -9.49 7.91 6.07
N ALA A 299 -8.17 7.96 5.95
CA ALA A 299 -7.36 9.09 6.40
C ALA A 299 -7.73 10.37 5.65
N MET A 300 -7.81 10.31 4.32
CA MET A 300 -8.18 11.43 3.44
C MET A 300 -9.60 11.94 3.72
N MET A 301 -10.56 11.04 3.93
CA MET A 301 -11.94 11.42 4.28
C MET A 301 -12.03 12.12 5.63
N LYS A 302 -11.28 11.65 6.62
CA LYS A 302 -11.22 12.30 7.95
C LYS A 302 -10.67 13.73 7.84
N GLU A 303 -9.62 13.92 7.08
CA GLU A 303 -9.00 15.24 6.85
C GLU A 303 -9.96 16.18 6.11
N LEU A 304 -10.64 15.68 5.09
CA LEU A 304 -11.59 16.46 4.29
C LEU A 304 -12.78 16.95 5.14
N VAL A 305 -13.35 16.09 5.98
CA VAL A 305 -14.42 16.48 6.91
C VAL A 305 -13.92 17.51 7.94
N GLN A 306 -12.69 17.38 8.43
CA GLN A 306 -12.12 18.36 9.36
C GLN A 306 -11.89 19.73 8.69
N MET A 307 -11.39 19.75 7.44
CA MET A 307 -11.22 20.97 6.67
C MET A 307 -12.55 21.69 6.43
N GLU A 308 -13.61 20.96 6.05
CA GLU A 308 -14.94 21.56 5.87
C GLU A 308 -15.50 22.18 7.15
N ARG A 309 -15.34 21.49 8.28
CA ARG A 309 -15.75 22.05 9.59
C ARG A 309 -15.00 23.32 9.93
N LYS A 310 -13.69 23.35 9.75
CA LYS A 310 -12.87 24.56 9.97
C LYS A 310 -13.28 25.70 9.05
N LYS A 311 -13.57 25.39 7.79
CA LYS A 311 -14.02 26.38 6.82
C LYS A 311 -15.37 26.99 7.22
N ALA A 312 -16.35 26.17 7.61
CA ALA A 312 -17.65 26.63 8.05
C ALA A 312 -17.56 27.56 9.27
N VAL A 313 -16.74 27.19 10.29
CA VAL A 313 -16.51 28.05 11.47
C VAL A 313 -15.84 29.37 11.08
N SER A 314 -14.84 29.32 10.19
CA SER A 314 -14.15 30.52 9.71
C SER A 314 -15.08 31.47 8.94
N GLU A 315 -15.97 30.92 8.10
CA GLU A 315 -16.96 31.70 7.34
C GLU A 315 -17.98 32.37 8.27
N ASP A 316 -18.44 31.67 9.32
CA ASP A 316 -19.37 32.23 10.31
C ASP A 316 -18.73 33.40 11.09
N LEU A 317 -17.49 33.21 11.56
CA LEU A 317 -16.73 34.26 12.24
C LEU A 317 -16.48 35.47 11.33
N ALA A 318 -16.15 35.25 10.05
CA ALA A 318 -15.97 36.33 9.09
C ALA A 318 -17.28 37.11 8.84
N MET A 319 -18.40 36.38 8.77
CA MET A 319 -19.72 37.01 8.60
C MET A 319 -20.11 37.83 9.84
N GLN A 320 -19.90 37.32 11.05
CA GLN A 320 -20.13 38.08 12.30
C GLN A 320 -19.25 39.32 12.37
N SER A 321 -17.97 39.23 12.01
CA SER A 321 -17.06 40.37 11.98
C SER A 321 -17.52 41.42 10.97
N THR A 322 -18.01 41.01 9.80
CA THR A 322 -18.51 41.93 8.78
C THR A 322 -19.78 42.65 9.23
N LYS A 323 -20.72 41.93 9.87
CA LYS A 323 -21.93 42.53 10.46
C LYS A 323 -21.56 43.55 11.54
N MET A 324 -20.61 43.26 12.40
CA MET A 324 -20.18 44.17 13.46
C MET A 324 -19.50 45.42 12.90
N ALA A 325 -18.67 45.24 11.85
CA ALA A 325 -18.04 46.38 11.20
C ALA A 325 -19.07 47.34 10.51
N ALA A 326 -20.09 46.76 9.88
CA ALA A 326 -21.16 47.54 9.27
C ALA A 326 -21.96 48.30 10.33
N LEU A 327 -22.32 47.64 11.45
CA LEU A 327 -23.03 48.25 12.57
C LEU A 327 -22.21 49.40 13.21
N GLY A 328 -20.91 49.22 13.38
CA GLY A 328 -20.00 50.24 13.88
C GLY A 328 -19.95 51.48 12.99
N LYS A 329 -19.86 51.28 11.65
CA LYS A 329 -19.85 52.39 10.69
C LYS A 329 -21.16 53.17 10.69
N MET A 330 -22.32 52.49 10.80
CA MET A 330 -23.62 53.14 10.90
C MET A 330 -23.76 53.92 12.22
N ALA A 331 -23.35 53.33 13.36
CA ALA A 331 -23.39 53.97 14.66
C ALA A 331 -22.56 55.27 14.70
N ALA A 332 -21.38 55.28 14.07
CA ALA A 332 -20.54 56.49 13.94
C ALA A 332 -21.21 57.59 13.13
N GLY A 333 -21.83 57.25 12.00
CA GLY A 333 -22.55 58.19 11.16
C GLY A 333 -23.74 58.83 11.89
N ILE A 334 -24.55 57.97 12.54
CA ILE A 334 -25.74 58.45 13.30
C ILE A 334 -25.30 59.33 14.48
N ALA A 335 -24.26 58.95 15.23
CA ALA A 335 -23.77 59.76 16.35
C ALA A 335 -23.30 61.15 15.90
N HIS A 336 -22.64 61.21 14.74
CA HIS A 336 -22.21 62.50 14.16
C HIS A 336 -23.40 63.40 13.75
N GLU A 337 -24.40 62.78 13.10
CA GLU A 337 -25.62 63.50 12.65
C GLU A 337 -26.50 63.97 13.81
N ILE A 338 -26.54 63.20 14.94
CA ILE A 338 -27.27 63.61 16.15
C ILE A 338 -26.51 64.67 16.93
N ASN A 339 -25.20 64.59 17.02
CA ASN A 339 -24.38 65.58 17.77
C ASN A 339 -24.46 66.99 17.16
N ASN A 340 -24.60 67.12 15.82
CA ASN A 340 -24.72 68.40 15.16
C ASN A 340 -25.93 69.23 15.62
N PRO A 341 -27.19 68.72 15.55
CA PRO A 341 -28.33 69.50 16.07
C PRO A 341 -28.26 69.74 17.60
N LEU A 342 -27.72 68.75 18.36
CA LEU A 342 -27.55 68.92 19.80
C LEU A 342 -26.56 70.02 20.16
N ALA A 343 -25.53 70.24 19.31
CA ALA A 343 -24.58 71.35 19.49
C ALA A 343 -25.29 72.68 19.32
N VAL A 344 -26.10 72.82 18.27
CA VAL A 344 -26.91 74.02 18.01
C VAL A 344 -27.91 74.32 19.11
N ILE A 345 -28.66 73.29 19.54
CA ILE A 345 -29.64 73.45 20.64
C ILE A 345 -28.94 73.88 21.95
N GLY A 346 -27.81 73.24 22.26
CA GLY A 346 -27.00 73.56 23.43
C GLY A 346 -26.46 75.02 23.40
N GLU A 347 -25.97 75.47 22.24
CA GLU A 347 -25.55 76.85 22.02
C GLU A 347 -26.70 77.86 22.24
N LYS A 348 -27.86 77.55 21.66
CA LYS A 348 -29.03 78.44 21.82
C LYS A 348 -29.60 78.45 23.25
N ALA A 349 -29.55 77.31 23.95
CA ALA A 349 -29.93 77.22 25.34
C ALA A 349 -28.94 78.05 26.23
N GLY A 350 -27.64 77.92 25.95
CA GLY A 350 -26.63 78.76 26.65
C GLY A 350 -26.88 80.28 26.43
N TRP A 351 -27.18 80.65 25.18
CA TRP A 351 -27.46 82.03 24.86
C TRP A 351 -28.72 82.55 25.57
N LEU A 352 -29.81 81.77 25.65
CA LEU A 352 -30.99 82.07 26.45
C LEU A 352 -30.65 82.23 27.95
N LYS A 353 -29.78 81.45 28.44
CA LYS A 353 -29.30 81.49 29.87
C LYS A 353 -28.55 82.81 30.13
N ASP A 354 -27.68 83.22 29.22
CA ASP A 354 -26.93 84.47 29.34
C ASP A 354 -27.90 85.67 29.29
N LEU A 355 -28.90 85.66 28.42
CA LEU A 355 -29.94 86.74 28.37
C LEU A 355 -30.79 86.82 29.64
N LEU A 356 -31.04 85.70 30.34
CA LEU A 356 -31.69 85.67 31.64
C LEU A 356 -30.96 86.42 32.76
N HIS A 357 -29.69 86.72 32.57
CA HIS A 357 -28.84 87.45 33.54
C HIS A 357 -28.91 88.97 33.30
N GLU A 358 -29.64 89.46 32.24
CA GLU A 358 -29.83 90.86 32.04
C GLU A 358 -30.89 91.46 33.01
N GLU A 359 -30.68 92.67 33.54
CA GLU A 359 -31.48 93.28 34.62
C GLU A 359 -32.96 93.40 34.27
N ASP A 360 -33.32 93.66 33.02
CA ASP A 360 -34.69 93.84 32.55
C ASP A 360 -35.52 92.49 32.61
N LEU A 361 -34.88 91.35 32.35
CA LEU A 361 -35.54 90.07 32.38
C LEU A 361 -35.61 89.47 33.80
N ALA A 362 -34.72 89.80 34.68
CA ALA A 362 -34.71 89.35 36.04
C ALA A 362 -35.91 89.83 36.90
N GLN A 363 -36.60 90.95 36.44
CA GLN A 363 -37.79 91.46 37.09
C GLN A 363 -39.12 90.94 36.52
N SER A 364 -39.04 89.97 35.60
CA SER A 364 -40.25 89.39 34.98
C SER A 364 -40.92 88.42 35.96
N PRO A 365 -42.28 88.44 36.07
CA PRO A 365 -43.03 87.51 36.89
C PRO A 365 -42.76 86.01 36.53
N ASN A 366 -42.36 85.74 35.30
CA ASN A 366 -42.12 84.42 34.74
C ASN A 366 -40.62 84.05 34.72
N PHE A 367 -39.74 84.84 35.31
CA PHE A 367 -38.29 84.61 35.27
C PHE A 367 -37.89 83.20 35.72
N GLN A 368 -38.46 82.72 36.83
CA GLN A 368 -38.14 81.40 37.37
C GLN A 368 -38.55 80.26 36.41
N GLU A 369 -39.73 80.43 35.76
CA GLU A 369 -40.18 79.42 34.79
C GLU A 369 -39.29 79.37 33.55
N PHE A 370 -38.83 80.48 33.06
CA PHE A 370 -37.86 80.61 31.95
C PHE A 370 -36.50 79.94 32.37
N ALA A 371 -35.98 80.31 33.50
CA ALA A 371 -34.73 79.78 33.98
C ALA A 371 -34.80 78.24 34.17
N ASP A 372 -35.86 77.74 34.77
CA ASP A 372 -36.09 76.29 34.92
C ASP A 372 -36.22 75.59 33.56
N THR A 373 -36.86 76.20 32.59
CA THR A 373 -37.02 75.63 31.25
C THR A 373 -35.68 75.56 30.51
N VAL A 374 -34.89 76.58 30.53
CA VAL A 374 -33.53 76.62 29.93
C VAL A 374 -32.63 75.59 30.58
N ASN A 375 -32.64 75.48 31.89
CA ASN A 375 -31.88 74.46 32.61
C ASN A 375 -32.32 73.04 32.24
N LYS A 376 -33.60 72.79 32.06
CA LYS A 376 -34.11 71.51 31.58
C LYS A 376 -33.67 71.20 30.18
N ILE A 377 -33.65 72.18 29.23
CA ILE A 377 -33.15 71.99 27.88
C ILE A 377 -31.68 71.60 27.91
N GLU A 378 -30.84 72.34 28.65
CA GLU A 378 -29.40 72.01 28.82
C GLU A 378 -29.20 70.59 29.38
N LEU A 379 -30.00 70.24 30.39
CA LEU A 379 -29.96 68.88 30.98
C LEU A 379 -30.23 67.80 29.92
N HIS A 380 -31.28 67.99 29.12
CA HIS A 380 -31.64 67.02 28.07
C HIS A 380 -30.63 66.99 26.92
N VAL A 381 -30.08 68.11 26.50
CA VAL A 381 -29.01 68.18 25.50
C VAL A 381 -27.74 67.44 26.01
N ASN A 382 -27.35 67.68 27.24
CA ASN A 382 -26.21 67.00 27.83
C ASN A 382 -26.44 65.49 28.00
N ARG A 383 -27.70 65.06 28.33
CA ARG A 383 -28.06 63.63 28.32
C ARG A 383 -27.93 63.01 26.91
N ALA A 384 -28.46 63.67 25.92
CA ALA A 384 -28.39 63.20 24.54
C ALA A 384 -26.92 63.14 24.02
N LYS A 385 -26.08 64.14 24.30
CA LYS A 385 -24.64 64.12 24.04
C LYS A 385 -23.97 62.92 24.71
N LYS A 386 -24.28 62.59 25.95
CA LYS A 386 -23.71 61.42 26.64
C LYS A 386 -24.11 60.09 25.97
N VAL A 387 -25.36 59.97 25.46
CA VAL A 387 -25.81 58.77 24.72
C VAL A 387 -25.09 58.61 23.38
N THR A 388 -25.00 59.70 22.59
CA THR A 388 -24.26 59.66 21.29
C THR A 388 -22.77 59.41 21.48
N HIS A 389 -22.16 59.93 22.56
CA HIS A 389 -20.74 59.66 22.86
C HIS A 389 -20.51 58.18 23.17
N ARG A 390 -21.43 57.50 23.91
CA ARG A 390 -21.39 56.05 24.16
C ARG A 390 -21.59 55.27 22.87
N LEU A 391 -22.47 55.72 21.97
CA LEU A 391 -22.66 55.11 20.64
C LEU A 391 -21.41 55.22 19.77
N LEU A 392 -20.72 56.37 19.81
CA LEU A 392 -19.49 56.59 19.09
C LEU A 392 -18.34 55.74 19.63
N GLY A 393 -18.29 55.52 20.95
CA GLY A 393 -17.33 54.58 21.59
C GLY A 393 -17.49 53.15 21.10
N PHE A 394 -18.70 52.69 20.80
CA PHE A 394 -18.97 51.41 20.17
C PHE A 394 -18.44 51.35 18.72
N ALA A 395 -18.50 52.46 17.98
CA ALA A 395 -18.14 52.53 16.57
C ALA A 395 -16.65 52.72 16.29
N ARG A 396 -15.92 53.37 17.19
CA ARG A 396 -14.47 53.56 17.04
C ARG A 396 -13.72 52.27 17.40
N ARG A 397 -13.25 51.59 16.36
CA ARG A 397 -12.15 50.60 16.47
C ARG A 397 -10.86 51.40 16.76
N MET A 398 -10.62 51.73 18.02
CA MET A 398 -9.23 52.06 18.41
C MET A 398 -8.49 50.73 18.53
N GLU A 399 -7.37 50.59 17.81
CA GLU A 399 -6.42 49.56 18.13
C GLU A 399 -5.98 49.78 19.57
N PRO A 400 -5.91 48.73 20.44
CA PRO A 400 -5.50 48.87 21.84
C PRO A 400 -4.11 49.50 21.92
N VAL A 401 -3.96 50.51 22.72
CA VAL A 401 -2.64 51.07 23.05
C VAL A 401 -2.01 50.18 24.11
N HIS A 402 -0.98 49.45 23.72
CA HIS A 402 -0.31 48.54 24.64
C HIS A 402 0.72 49.29 25.51
N GLU A 403 0.39 49.50 26.78
CA GLU A 403 1.26 50.12 27.79
C GLU A 403 1.33 49.25 29.06
N LYS A 404 2.34 49.50 29.90
CA LYS A 404 2.39 48.84 31.20
C LYS A 404 1.36 49.48 32.12
N VAL A 405 0.45 48.68 32.64
CA VAL A 405 -0.65 49.11 33.48
C VAL A 405 -0.62 48.40 34.82
N ASP A 406 -0.96 49.15 35.83
CA ASP A 406 -1.24 48.67 37.18
C ASP A 406 -2.76 48.66 37.38
N LEU A 407 -3.34 47.46 37.54
CA LEU A 407 -4.79 47.30 37.65
C LEU A 407 -5.34 47.91 38.96
N ASN A 408 -4.56 47.82 40.05
CA ASN A 408 -4.99 48.39 41.34
C ASN A 408 -5.09 49.90 41.23
N THR A 409 -4.15 50.55 40.57
CA THR A 409 -4.19 51.99 40.31
C THR A 409 -5.41 52.38 39.48
N ILE A 410 -5.67 51.70 38.38
CA ILE A 410 -6.81 52.01 37.49
C ILE A 410 -8.15 51.80 38.24
N LEU A 411 -8.27 50.76 39.06
CA LEU A 411 -9.48 50.49 39.85
C LEU A 411 -9.65 51.54 40.95
N HIS A 412 -8.56 51.93 41.63
CA HIS A 412 -8.59 52.95 42.64
C HIS A 412 -9.07 54.30 42.07
N ASP A 413 -8.52 54.71 40.94
CA ASP A 413 -8.93 55.94 40.26
C ASP A 413 -10.39 55.86 39.81
N THR A 414 -10.84 54.70 39.30
CA THR A 414 -12.22 54.50 38.84
C THR A 414 -13.21 54.55 40.01
N ILE A 415 -12.88 53.96 41.13
CA ILE A 415 -13.66 54.05 42.37
C ILE A 415 -13.77 55.49 42.85
N GLY A 416 -12.64 56.23 42.86
CA GLY A 416 -12.62 57.65 43.24
C GLY A 416 -13.55 58.52 42.40
N PHE A 417 -13.71 58.25 41.10
CA PHE A 417 -14.67 58.95 40.23
C PHE A 417 -16.12 58.70 40.65
N LEU A 418 -16.44 57.58 41.28
CA LEU A 418 -17.81 57.17 41.61
C LEU A 418 -18.16 57.38 43.11
N GLU A 419 -17.17 57.73 43.93
CA GLU A 419 -17.30 57.84 45.38
C GLU A 419 -18.41 58.81 45.80
N ASN A 420 -18.50 59.96 45.14
CA ASN A 420 -19.52 60.97 45.46
C ASN A 420 -20.95 60.49 45.09
N GLU A 421 -21.10 59.74 43.99
CA GLU A 421 -22.40 59.18 43.58
C GLU A 421 -22.81 58.01 44.50
N ALA A 422 -21.87 57.15 44.84
CA ALA A 422 -22.08 56.03 45.77
C ALA A 422 -22.46 56.51 47.15
N ARG A 423 -21.72 57.52 47.69
CA ARG A 423 -22.01 58.15 48.98
C ARG A 423 -23.37 58.86 49.01
N TYR A 424 -23.76 59.52 47.93
CA TYR A 424 -25.09 60.13 47.82
C TYR A 424 -26.24 59.12 47.87
N ARG A 425 -25.97 57.90 47.39
CA ARG A 425 -26.91 56.77 47.40
C ARG A 425 -26.76 55.87 48.63
N ASN A 426 -25.88 56.22 49.56
CA ASN A 426 -25.54 55.39 50.74
C ASN A 426 -25.02 53.99 50.36
N ILE A 427 -24.19 53.90 49.34
CA ILE A 427 -23.56 52.68 48.86
C ILE A 427 -22.10 52.72 49.31
N ASP A 428 -21.65 51.66 50.00
CA ASP A 428 -20.26 51.49 50.43
C ASP A 428 -19.50 50.73 49.32
N ILE A 429 -18.32 51.25 48.90
CA ILE A 429 -17.45 50.57 47.93
C ILE A 429 -16.17 50.16 48.66
N GLN A 430 -16.01 48.88 48.86
CA GLN A 430 -14.84 48.28 49.51
C GLN A 430 -13.85 47.75 48.48
N ALA A 431 -12.58 48.14 48.65
CA ALA A 431 -11.47 47.67 47.83
C ALA A 431 -10.65 46.63 48.61
N ASP A 432 -10.59 45.42 48.07
CA ASP A 432 -9.79 44.29 48.60
C ASP A 432 -8.78 43.89 47.54
N PHE A 433 -7.69 44.69 47.47
CA PHE A 433 -6.68 44.56 46.40
C PHE A 433 -5.49 43.73 46.87
N ASP A 434 -5.05 42.80 46.00
CA ASP A 434 -3.81 42.08 46.17
C ASP A 434 -2.62 43.04 45.97
N GLU A 435 -1.87 43.32 47.03
CA GLU A 435 -0.74 44.27 47.00
C GLU A 435 0.43 43.78 46.14
N GLU A 436 0.57 42.49 45.92
CA GLU A 436 1.62 41.88 45.13
C GLU A 436 1.20 41.66 43.65
N LEU A 437 0.10 42.27 43.19
CA LEU A 437 -0.39 42.10 41.85
C LEU A 437 0.62 42.66 40.81
N PRO A 438 1.15 41.85 39.88
CA PRO A 438 2.11 42.32 38.88
C PRO A 438 1.44 43.23 37.85
N GLN A 439 2.22 44.18 37.32
CA GLN A 439 1.79 44.97 36.15
C GLN A 439 1.64 44.08 34.94
N THR A 440 0.72 44.41 34.04
CA THR A 440 0.55 43.75 32.75
C THR A 440 0.58 44.77 31.61
N THR A 441 0.73 44.27 30.37
CA THR A 441 0.66 45.12 29.16
C THR A 441 -0.78 45.14 28.66
N SER A 442 -1.44 46.30 28.73
CA SER A 442 -2.83 46.48 28.33
C SER A 442 -3.12 47.94 27.98
N ASP A 443 -4.38 48.29 27.73
CA ASP A 443 -4.85 49.65 27.47
C ASP A 443 -5.59 50.18 28.71
N SER A 444 -4.95 51.14 29.40
CA SER A 444 -5.47 51.74 30.63
C SER A 444 -6.84 52.41 30.43
N ALA A 445 -7.03 53.13 29.33
CA ALA A 445 -8.27 53.85 29.06
C ALA A 445 -9.44 52.88 28.77
N GLN A 446 -9.17 51.80 28.05
CA GLN A 446 -10.18 50.76 27.77
C GLN A 446 -10.53 49.99 29.05
N LEU A 447 -9.55 49.62 29.88
CA LEU A 447 -9.81 48.97 31.16
C LEU A 447 -10.61 49.88 32.11
N GLN A 448 -10.25 51.16 32.22
CA GLN A 448 -10.99 52.12 33.00
C GLN A 448 -12.45 52.21 32.54
N GLN A 449 -12.69 52.20 31.23
CA GLN A 449 -14.05 52.19 30.66
C GLN A 449 -14.82 50.95 31.06
N VAL A 450 -14.18 49.75 31.04
CA VAL A 450 -14.81 48.50 31.46
C VAL A 450 -15.20 48.57 32.94
N PHE A 451 -14.26 48.96 33.82
CA PHE A 451 -14.51 49.02 35.26
C PHE A 451 -15.60 50.06 35.59
N LEU A 452 -15.57 51.23 34.94
CA LEU A 452 -16.57 52.28 35.09
C LEU A 452 -17.97 51.81 34.71
N ASN A 453 -18.05 51.04 33.59
CA ASN A 453 -19.34 50.47 33.14
C ASN A 453 -19.93 49.47 34.13
N ILE A 454 -19.05 48.57 34.68
CA ILE A 454 -19.52 47.54 35.61
C ILE A 454 -19.91 48.15 36.94
N LEU A 455 -19.08 49.05 37.48
CA LEU A 455 -19.36 49.72 38.74
C LEU A 455 -20.63 50.61 38.67
N ASN A 456 -20.82 51.33 37.58
CA ASN A 456 -22.07 52.08 37.36
C ASN A 456 -23.29 51.16 37.30
N ASN A 457 -23.15 49.98 36.64
CA ASN A 457 -24.24 49.03 36.63
C ASN A 457 -24.57 48.47 38.00
N ALA A 458 -23.56 48.23 38.84
CA ALA A 458 -23.70 47.81 40.22
C ALA A 458 -24.42 48.88 41.07
N ILE A 459 -23.98 50.15 40.99
CA ILE A 459 -24.59 51.31 41.67
C ILE A 459 -26.06 51.48 41.25
N ASP A 460 -26.33 51.37 39.96
CA ASP A 460 -27.66 51.48 39.41
C ASP A 460 -28.58 50.33 39.80
N ALA A 461 -28.04 49.10 39.94
CA ALA A 461 -28.79 47.92 40.33
C ALA A 461 -29.16 47.96 41.81
N ILE A 462 -28.26 48.36 42.67
CA ILE A 462 -28.46 48.54 44.11
C ILE A 462 -29.49 49.67 44.37
N GLY A 463 -29.33 50.77 43.70
CA GLY A 463 -30.20 51.96 43.85
C GLY A 463 -29.88 52.79 45.09
N LYS A 464 -30.09 52.27 46.31
CA LYS A 464 -29.74 52.88 47.63
C LYS A 464 -29.46 51.83 48.66
N ASP A 465 -28.62 52.20 49.66
CA ASP A 465 -28.35 51.38 50.85
C ASP A 465 -27.76 50.03 50.50
N GLY A 466 -26.52 49.96 50.02
CA GLY A 466 -25.89 48.71 49.63
C GLY A 466 -24.37 48.70 49.66
N GLU A 467 -23.80 47.65 49.16
CA GLU A 467 -22.36 47.40 49.19
C GLU A 467 -21.83 46.88 47.87
N ILE A 468 -20.66 47.35 47.44
CA ILE A 468 -19.91 46.85 46.31
C ILE A 468 -18.52 46.48 46.79
N ILE A 469 -18.09 45.24 46.50
CA ILE A 469 -16.76 44.77 46.84
C ILE A 469 -15.94 44.60 45.54
N VAL A 470 -14.76 45.22 45.46
CA VAL A 470 -13.88 45.09 44.32
C VAL A 470 -12.62 44.38 44.76
N LYS A 471 -12.37 43.21 44.20
CA LYS A 471 -11.23 42.35 44.54
C LYS A 471 -10.29 42.20 43.36
N THR A 472 -8.98 42.19 43.66
CA THR A 472 -7.98 41.75 42.68
C THR A 472 -7.21 40.56 43.21
N LYS A 473 -6.82 39.66 42.30
CA LYS A 473 -6.04 38.48 42.68
C LYS A 473 -5.16 38.00 41.55
N LEU A 474 -4.01 37.47 41.92
CA LEU A 474 -3.13 36.76 40.96
C LEU A 474 -3.62 35.32 40.78
N LEU A 475 -3.67 34.88 39.53
CA LEU A 475 -4.07 33.52 39.17
C LEU A 475 -2.94 32.79 38.42
N PRO A 476 -1.92 32.27 39.15
CA PRO A 476 -0.70 31.73 38.55
C PRO A 476 -0.97 30.52 37.63
N LYS A 477 -1.99 29.70 37.96
CA LYS A 477 -2.33 28.49 37.18
C LYS A 477 -2.73 28.77 35.73
N ILE A 478 -3.31 29.93 35.45
CA ILE A 478 -3.76 30.35 34.13
C ILE A 478 -3.01 31.55 33.58
N ASN A 479 -1.92 31.95 34.25
CA ASN A 479 -1.08 33.11 33.93
C ASN A 479 -1.90 34.40 33.70
N SER A 480 -2.82 34.70 34.61
CA SER A 480 -3.77 35.81 34.49
C SER A 480 -3.96 36.56 35.77
N LEU A 481 -4.35 37.83 35.63
CA LEU A 481 -4.84 38.67 36.69
C LEU A 481 -6.37 38.59 36.76
N GLY A 482 -6.94 38.44 37.91
CA GLY A 482 -8.39 38.40 38.13
C GLY A 482 -8.87 39.69 38.81
N VAL A 483 -9.95 40.28 38.29
CA VAL A 483 -10.70 41.37 38.96
C VAL A 483 -12.11 40.87 39.20
N GLU A 484 -12.58 40.95 40.42
CA GLU A 484 -13.97 40.62 40.80
C GLU A 484 -14.66 41.87 41.30
N ILE A 485 -15.86 42.17 40.75
CA ILE A 485 -16.73 43.25 41.17
C ILE A 485 -18.03 42.60 41.61
N ILE A 486 -18.33 42.70 42.90
CA ILE A 486 -19.44 42.01 43.57
C ILE A 486 -20.39 43.08 44.09
N ASP A 487 -21.65 42.99 43.72
CA ASP A 487 -22.72 43.85 44.27
C ASP A 487 -23.75 43.02 45.01
N ASN A 488 -24.41 43.66 46.02
CA ASN A 488 -25.53 43.08 46.76
C ASN A 488 -26.89 43.56 46.24
N GLY A 489 -26.98 43.89 44.98
CA GLY A 489 -28.20 44.31 44.30
C GLY A 489 -29.25 43.20 44.13
N PRO A 490 -30.29 43.43 43.33
CA PRO A 490 -31.37 42.47 43.12
C PRO A 490 -31.00 41.22 42.32
N GLY A 491 -29.77 41.17 41.74
CA GLY A 491 -29.35 40.07 40.91
C GLY A 491 -29.97 40.06 39.52
N ILE A 492 -29.61 39.04 38.72
CA ILE A 492 -30.02 38.86 37.33
C ILE A 492 -30.68 37.49 37.20
N PRO A 493 -31.93 37.38 36.69
CA PRO A 493 -32.57 36.11 36.43
C PRO A 493 -31.78 35.22 35.48
N LYS A 494 -31.74 33.91 35.69
CA LYS A 494 -30.96 32.95 34.91
C LYS A 494 -31.24 33.00 33.41
N GLU A 495 -32.50 33.27 33.04
CA GLU A 495 -32.95 33.35 31.64
C GLU A 495 -32.35 34.56 30.87
N MET A 496 -31.83 35.54 31.60
CA MET A 496 -31.24 36.75 31.05
C MET A 496 -29.71 36.71 31.00
N LEU A 497 -29.06 35.84 31.77
CA LEU A 497 -27.60 35.77 31.86
C LEU A 497 -26.89 35.62 30.50
N ASP A 498 -27.46 34.83 29.59
CA ASP A 498 -26.91 34.64 28.25
C ASP A 498 -27.09 35.84 27.32
N LYS A 499 -28.02 36.76 27.68
CA LYS A 499 -28.41 37.91 26.85
C LYS A 499 -27.80 39.25 27.30
N ILE A 500 -27.28 39.32 28.54
CA ILE A 500 -26.78 40.60 29.09
C ILE A 500 -25.61 41.20 28.31
N PHE A 501 -24.90 40.37 27.53
CA PHE A 501 -23.83 40.81 26.65
C PHE A 501 -24.30 41.14 25.23
N ASP A 502 -25.60 40.93 24.91
CA ASP A 502 -26.14 41.30 23.60
C ASP A 502 -26.25 42.82 23.49
N PRO A 503 -25.85 43.40 22.37
CA PRO A 503 -26.03 44.84 22.14
C PRO A 503 -27.47 45.25 22.22
N PHE A 504 -27.74 46.40 22.86
CA PHE A 504 -29.05 46.98 23.11
C PHE A 504 -29.96 46.22 24.14
N PHE A 505 -29.50 45.14 24.71
CA PHE A 505 -30.23 44.45 25.77
C PHE A 505 -30.19 45.28 27.07
N THR A 506 -31.34 45.59 27.63
CA THR A 506 -31.48 46.35 28.89
C THR A 506 -32.78 45.99 29.60
N THR A 507 -32.71 45.88 30.91
CA THR A 507 -33.89 45.74 31.81
C THR A 507 -34.33 47.05 32.40
N LYS A 508 -33.62 48.18 32.16
CA LYS A 508 -33.93 49.50 32.64
C LYS A 508 -35.05 50.13 31.80
N GLU A 509 -35.85 51.04 32.40
CA GLU A 509 -36.89 51.76 31.72
C GLU A 509 -36.40 52.50 30.46
N VAL A 510 -37.28 52.66 29.49
CA VAL A 510 -36.96 53.35 28.24
C VAL A 510 -36.35 54.73 28.50
N GLY A 511 -35.14 54.95 28.04
CA GLY A 511 -34.36 56.17 28.20
C GLY A 511 -33.41 56.21 29.43
N LYS A 512 -33.45 55.24 30.32
CA LYS A 512 -32.50 55.12 31.45
C LYS A 512 -31.36 54.17 31.20
N GLY A 513 -31.48 53.21 30.26
CA GLY A 513 -30.44 52.26 29.88
C GLY A 513 -30.23 52.23 28.36
N THR A 514 -28.98 52.23 27.93
CA THR A 514 -28.62 52.12 26.48
C THR A 514 -28.45 50.67 26.02
N GLY A 515 -28.31 49.72 26.94
CA GLY A 515 -28.03 48.33 26.63
C GLY A 515 -26.69 48.06 25.96
N LEU A 516 -25.79 49.06 25.91
CA LEU A 516 -24.50 48.95 25.21
C LEU A 516 -23.31 48.74 26.16
N GLY A 517 -23.44 49.06 27.44
CA GLY A 517 -22.32 49.08 28.39
C GLY A 517 -21.64 47.70 28.54
N LEU A 518 -22.41 46.67 28.81
CA LEU A 518 -21.88 45.31 29.03
C LEU A 518 -21.34 44.67 27.72
N SER A 519 -22.01 44.89 26.60
CA SER A 519 -21.55 44.41 25.30
C SER A 519 -20.23 45.06 24.88
N ILE A 520 -20.05 46.35 25.16
CA ILE A 520 -18.78 47.07 24.95
C ILE A 520 -17.70 46.51 25.89
N SER A 521 -18.00 46.34 27.19
CA SER A 521 -17.05 45.80 28.16
C SER A 521 -16.59 44.40 27.78
N TYR A 522 -17.48 43.53 27.35
CA TYR A 522 -17.16 42.19 26.87
C TYR A 522 -16.24 42.25 25.61
N SER A 523 -16.57 43.07 24.64
CA SER A 523 -15.77 43.24 23.43
C SER A 523 -14.38 43.82 23.69
N ILE A 524 -14.24 44.73 24.67
CA ILE A 524 -12.94 45.28 25.09
C ILE A 524 -12.09 44.17 25.71
N ILE A 525 -12.61 43.45 26.69
CA ILE A 525 -11.88 42.39 27.38
C ILE A 525 -11.46 41.28 26.41
N ASP A 526 -12.33 40.88 25.49
CA ASP A 526 -12.01 39.88 24.45
C ASP A 526 -10.85 40.36 23.54
N LYS A 527 -10.88 41.63 23.08
CA LYS A 527 -9.77 42.22 22.29
C LYS A 527 -8.45 42.30 23.04
N LEU A 528 -8.50 42.54 24.33
CA LEU A 528 -7.31 42.57 25.21
C LEU A 528 -6.79 41.14 25.49
N GLY A 529 -7.47 40.09 24.94
CA GLY A 529 -7.12 38.67 25.12
C GLY A 529 -7.52 38.14 26.49
N GLY A 530 -8.42 38.85 27.19
CA GLY A 530 -8.98 38.46 28.48
C GLY A 530 -10.27 37.66 28.35
N LYS A 531 -10.90 37.41 29.50
CA LYS A 531 -12.21 36.74 29.58
C LYS A 531 -13.08 37.44 30.62
N MET A 532 -14.35 37.63 30.32
CA MET A 532 -15.35 38.17 31.25
C MET A 532 -16.40 37.14 31.55
N MET A 533 -16.73 36.98 32.82
CA MET A 533 -17.75 36.05 33.32
C MET A 533 -18.69 36.78 34.26
N VAL A 534 -19.90 36.27 34.39
CA VAL A 534 -20.92 36.74 35.34
C VAL A 534 -21.47 35.57 36.14
N ALA A 535 -21.63 35.77 37.40
CA ALA A 535 -22.40 34.89 38.30
C ALA A 535 -23.40 35.76 39.04
N SER A 536 -24.69 35.40 38.99
CA SER A 536 -25.76 36.17 39.67
C SER A 536 -26.88 35.24 40.07
N GLU A 537 -27.47 35.54 41.21
CA GLU A 537 -28.65 34.89 41.71
C GLU A 537 -29.66 35.96 42.14
N GLU A 538 -30.90 35.81 41.73
CA GLU A 538 -31.96 36.76 42.01
C GLU A 538 -32.17 36.95 43.52
N GLY A 539 -32.07 38.18 43.99
CA GLY A 539 -32.14 38.56 45.42
C GLY A 539 -30.82 38.47 46.18
N GLN A 540 -29.72 37.97 45.57
CA GLN A 540 -28.40 37.82 46.25
C GLN A 540 -27.28 38.70 45.66
N GLY A 541 -27.54 39.40 44.54
CA GLY A 541 -26.58 40.26 43.88
C GLY A 541 -25.91 39.66 42.67
N THR A 542 -24.89 40.36 42.17
CA THR A 542 -24.17 39.98 40.95
C THR A 542 -22.64 40.07 41.16
N THR A 543 -21.95 39.09 40.60
CA THR A 543 -20.45 39.08 40.55
C THR A 543 -20.00 39.06 39.10
N PHE A 544 -19.31 40.12 38.70
CA PHE A 544 -18.54 40.12 37.43
C PHE A 544 -17.09 39.77 37.71
N THR A 545 -16.58 38.78 36.96
CA THR A 545 -15.18 38.37 37.04
C THR A 545 -14.51 38.61 35.69
N ILE A 546 -13.39 39.33 35.73
CA ILE A 546 -12.57 39.63 34.54
C ILE A 546 -11.24 38.97 34.72
N TYR A 547 -10.80 38.26 33.71
CA TYR A 547 -9.46 37.66 33.61
C TYR A 547 -8.65 38.39 32.55
N LEU A 548 -7.47 38.85 32.88
CA LEU A 548 -6.54 39.52 31.99
C LEU A 548 -5.22 38.74 31.91
N PRO A 549 -4.68 38.44 30.74
CA PRO A 549 -3.41 37.74 30.63
C PRO A 549 -2.26 38.61 31.15
N ILE A 550 -1.31 37.99 31.82
CA ILE A 550 -0.04 38.64 32.18
C ILE A 550 0.85 38.61 30.91
N ARG A 551 1.18 39.77 30.40
CA ARG A 551 2.03 39.97 29.19
C ARG A 551 3.25 40.79 29.46
#